data_3b435e46e878b8373fa10636c8e99a02
#
_entry.id   3b435e46e878b8373fa10636c8e99a02
#
_cell.length_a   1.000
_cell.length_b   1.000
_cell.length_c   1.000
_cell.angle_alpha   90.00
_cell.angle_beta   90.00
_cell.angle_gamma   90.00
#
_symmetry.space_group_name_H-M   'P 1'
#
loop_
_entity.id
_entity.type
_entity.pdbx_description
1 polymer ?
#
loop_
_entity_poly.entity_id
_entity_poly.type
_entity_poly.pdbx_seq_one_letter_code
_entity_poly.pdbx_strand_id
1 'polypeptide(L)'
;MTNTTALATTEQQTNALAADRHAAAVLSKQRNGFWLDAVYPPISGTYRISHYKIEGNPTLEAIEETHGQLSRSMAPASDREVLMELNRLWALTSHKSQSAPELDITLEAYSEKLKSYPRDAVVETLREAPELSQWWPTWKELKTEIEKKCRRRVLALEALERKINEFSSKETKFLDRYRRMSNRPKTGQGGPDYLETSRQDDD
;
A
#
# COMPACT_ATOMS: atom_id res chain seq x y z
N MET A 1 -23.96 -18.96 -32.47
CA MET A 1 -22.92 -19.33 -31.48
C MET A 1 -22.06 -18.10 -31.20
N THR A 2 -22.60 -17.19 -30.45
CA THR A 2 -21.86 -15.96 -30.05
C THR A 2 -22.52 -15.42 -28.78
N ASN A 3 -21.81 -15.27 -27.70
CA ASN A 3 -22.06 -14.39 -26.55
C ASN A 3 -21.65 -14.93 -25.16
N THR A 4 -21.07 -16.15 -25.08
CA THR A 4 -20.65 -16.68 -23.77
C THR A 4 -19.32 -16.06 -23.29
N THR A 5 -18.45 -15.66 -24.23
CA THR A 5 -17.12 -15.10 -23.90
C THR A 5 -17.19 -13.66 -23.38
N ALA A 6 -18.15 -12.86 -23.85
CA ALA A 6 -18.30 -11.46 -23.42
C ALA A 6 -18.85 -11.33 -21.99
N LEU A 7 -19.73 -12.24 -21.57
CA LEU A 7 -20.30 -12.24 -20.22
C LEU A 7 -19.27 -12.66 -19.16
N ALA A 8 -18.43 -13.66 -19.44
CA ALA A 8 -17.35 -14.08 -18.55
C ALA A 8 -16.31 -12.97 -18.31
N THR A 9 -16.00 -12.19 -19.35
CA THR A 9 -15.07 -11.06 -19.24
C THR A 9 -15.66 -9.93 -18.38
N THR A 10 -16.96 -9.71 -18.46
CA THR A 10 -17.65 -8.66 -17.68
C THR A 10 -17.79 -9.05 -16.20
N GLU A 11 -18.07 -10.32 -15.89
CA GLU A 11 -18.12 -10.82 -14.53
C GLU A 11 -16.74 -10.88 -13.87
N GLN A 12 -15.70 -11.27 -14.59
CA GLN A 12 -14.32 -11.22 -14.11
C GLN A 12 -13.84 -9.80 -13.86
N GLN A 13 -14.21 -8.84 -14.73
CA GLN A 13 -13.95 -7.43 -14.50
C GLN A 13 -14.75 -6.87 -13.32
N THR A 14 -15.99 -7.31 -13.11
CA THR A 14 -16.82 -6.87 -11.99
C THR A 14 -16.32 -7.44 -10.66
N ASN A 15 -15.79 -8.65 -10.63
CA ASN A 15 -15.25 -9.28 -9.42
C ASN A 15 -13.85 -8.73 -9.07
N ALA A 16 -12.99 -8.50 -10.04
CA ALA A 16 -11.73 -7.77 -9.85
C ALA A 16 -11.97 -6.34 -9.37
N LEU A 17 -13.02 -5.66 -9.90
CA LEU A 17 -13.51 -4.37 -9.43
C LEU A 17 -14.15 -4.46 -8.03
N ALA A 18 -14.67 -5.59 -7.59
CA ALA A 18 -15.25 -5.72 -6.26
C ALA A 18 -14.18 -5.86 -5.16
N ALA A 19 -13.10 -6.59 -5.41
CA ALA A 19 -11.92 -6.61 -4.53
C ALA A 19 -11.19 -5.25 -4.54
N ASP A 20 -11.12 -4.58 -5.71
CA ASP A 20 -10.61 -3.22 -5.85
C ASP A 20 -11.61 -2.14 -5.40
N ARG A 21 -12.91 -2.43 -5.24
CA ARG A 21 -13.93 -1.43 -4.82
C ARG A 21 -13.61 -0.82 -3.46
N HIS A 22 -13.09 -1.60 -2.54
CA HIS A 22 -12.67 -1.08 -1.24
C HIS A 22 -11.44 -0.20 -1.37
N ALA A 23 -10.45 -0.63 -2.13
CA ALA A 23 -9.26 0.16 -2.44
C ALA A 23 -9.60 1.39 -3.29
N ALA A 24 -10.45 1.24 -4.31
CA ALA A 24 -10.92 2.35 -5.15
C ALA A 24 -11.77 3.36 -4.39
N ALA A 25 -12.62 2.92 -3.43
CA ALA A 25 -13.39 3.81 -2.57
C ALA A 25 -12.48 4.56 -1.58
N VAL A 26 -11.44 3.91 -1.07
CA VAL A 26 -10.43 4.52 -0.20
C VAL A 26 -9.59 5.54 -0.98
N LEU A 27 -9.30 5.25 -2.24
CA LEU A 27 -8.46 6.08 -3.11
C LEU A 27 -9.24 7.14 -3.90
N SER A 28 -10.58 7.26 -3.69
CA SER A 28 -11.39 8.20 -4.45
C SER A 28 -11.07 9.65 -4.11
N LYS A 29 -10.84 10.46 -5.13
CA LYS A 29 -10.49 11.88 -5.07
C LYS A 29 -11.41 12.74 -4.20
N GLN A 30 -12.69 12.39 -4.12
CA GLN A 30 -13.70 13.23 -3.46
C GLN A 30 -13.66 13.19 -1.94
N ARG A 31 -13.05 12.16 -1.33
CA ARG A 31 -13.15 11.93 0.10
C ARG A 31 -12.02 12.57 0.92
N ASN A 32 -10.83 12.66 0.37
CA ASN A 32 -9.63 12.98 1.15
C ASN A 32 -8.83 14.19 0.63
N GLY A 33 -9.34 14.95 -0.35
CA GLY A 33 -8.66 16.12 -0.90
C GLY A 33 -7.40 15.82 -1.72
N PHE A 34 -7.07 14.56 -1.93
CA PHE A 34 -5.96 14.10 -2.75
C PHE A 34 -6.31 12.83 -3.52
N TRP A 35 -5.46 12.46 -4.47
CA TRP A 35 -5.59 11.21 -5.23
C TRP A 35 -4.23 10.61 -5.52
N LEU A 36 -4.23 9.32 -5.84
CA LEU A 36 -3.05 8.61 -6.27
C LEU A 36 -3.03 8.59 -7.80
N ASP A 37 -2.00 9.19 -8.38
CA ASP A 37 -1.75 9.16 -9.80
C ASP A 37 -0.78 8.02 -10.14
N ALA A 38 -1.19 7.16 -11.09
CA ALA A 38 -0.42 5.99 -11.46
C ALA A 38 0.70 6.38 -12.44
N VAL A 39 1.94 6.15 -12.06
CA VAL A 39 3.11 6.40 -12.89
C VAL A 39 3.51 5.11 -13.61
N TYR A 40 3.59 5.19 -14.93
CA TYR A 40 4.03 4.09 -15.79
C TYR A 40 5.50 4.28 -16.19
N PRO A 41 6.30 3.20 -16.27
CA PRO A 41 7.68 3.31 -16.72
C PRO A 41 7.72 3.76 -18.19
N PRO A 42 8.74 4.55 -18.60
CA PRO A 42 8.87 5.06 -19.95
C PRO A 42 9.20 4.00 -21.00
N ILE A 43 9.44 2.75 -20.60
CA ILE A 43 9.81 1.65 -21.47
C ILE A 43 8.56 1.07 -22.13
N SER A 44 8.51 1.17 -23.44
CA SER A 44 7.42 0.70 -24.29
C SER A 44 7.05 -0.77 -24.07
N GLY A 45 5.75 -1.03 -23.93
CA GLY A 45 5.15 -2.36 -24.00
C GLY A 45 4.66 -2.96 -22.69
N THR A 46 4.93 -2.37 -21.53
CA THR A 46 4.36 -2.85 -20.27
C THR A 46 3.47 -1.79 -19.63
N TYR A 47 2.16 -2.00 -19.68
CA TYR A 47 1.17 -1.19 -18.94
C TYR A 47 1.17 -1.48 -17.44
N ARG A 48 2.34 -1.75 -16.85
CA ARG A 48 2.46 -2.02 -15.41
C ARG A 48 2.74 -0.73 -14.68
N ILE A 49 1.91 -0.43 -13.69
CA ILE A 49 2.14 0.69 -12.78
C ILE A 49 3.49 0.48 -12.09
N SER A 50 4.37 1.48 -12.17
CA SER A 50 5.67 1.51 -11.50
C SER A 50 5.50 1.88 -10.04
N HIS A 51 4.84 2.99 -9.79
CA HIS A 51 4.55 3.53 -8.46
C HIS A 51 3.36 4.48 -8.55
N TYR A 52 2.85 4.90 -7.39
CA TYR A 52 1.89 6.00 -7.30
C TYR A 52 2.57 7.28 -6.85
N LYS A 53 2.09 8.41 -7.37
CA LYS A 53 2.38 9.76 -6.92
C LYS A 53 1.13 10.31 -6.23
N ILE A 54 1.32 11.01 -5.13
CA ILE A 54 0.22 11.67 -4.43
C ILE A 54 0.09 13.08 -4.99
N GLU A 55 -1.08 13.37 -5.56
CA GLU A 55 -1.44 14.66 -6.11
C GLU A 55 -2.53 15.32 -5.25
N GLY A 56 -2.57 16.65 -5.26
CA GLY A 56 -3.48 17.43 -4.42
C GLY A 56 -2.75 18.03 -3.21
N ASN A 57 -3.53 18.45 -2.24
CA ASN A 57 -3.00 19.06 -1.02
C ASN A 57 -3.49 18.30 0.23
N PRO A 58 -2.96 17.08 0.45
CA PRO A 58 -3.37 16.25 1.57
C PRO A 58 -2.91 16.81 2.91
N THR A 59 -3.71 16.63 3.95
CA THR A 59 -3.25 16.74 5.33
C THR A 59 -2.60 15.42 5.78
N LEU A 60 -1.73 15.48 6.78
CA LEU A 60 -1.13 14.27 7.35
C LEU A 60 -2.21 13.30 7.85
N GLU A 61 -3.18 13.81 8.56
CA GLU A 61 -4.31 13.05 9.11
C GLU A 61 -5.10 12.29 8.02
N ALA A 62 -5.39 12.96 6.88
CA ALA A 62 -6.08 12.33 5.75
C ALA A 62 -5.24 11.20 5.12
N ILE A 63 -3.91 11.34 5.08
CA ILE A 63 -3.01 10.31 4.56
C ILE A 63 -2.94 9.13 5.54
N GLU A 64 -2.81 9.38 6.84
CA GLU A 64 -2.76 8.35 7.87
C GLU A 64 -4.06 7.56 7.94
N GLU A 65 -5.22 8.24 7.84
CA GLU A 65 -6.52 7.58 7.77
C GLU A 65 -6.61 6.67 6.55
N THR A 66 -6.23 7.17 5.37
CA THR A 66 -6.24 6.41 4.11
C THR A 66 -5.29 5.22 4.18
N HIS A 67 -4.08 5.42 4.71
CA HIS A 67 -3.10 4.35 4.94
C HIS A 67 -3.66 3.28 5.87
N GLY A 68 -4.28 3.67 7.00
CA GLY A 68 -4.90 2.75 7.95
C GLY A 68 -6.07 1.95 7.35
N GLN A 69 -6.89 2.57 6.50
CA GLN A 69 -7.97 1.88 5.79
C GLN A 69 -7.43 0.87 4.77
N LEU A 70 -6.41 1.25 4.00
CA LEU A 70 -5.79 0.39 3.00
C LEU A 70 -5.02 -0.76 3.66
N SER A 71 -4.32 -0.51 4.77
CA SER A 71 -3.62 -1.54 5.56
C SER A 71 -4.59 -2.60 6.11
N ARG A 72 -5.79 -2.18 6.56
CA ARG A 72 -6.83 -3.15 6.96
C ARG A 72 -7.28 -4.06 5.83
N SER A 73 -7.29 -3.57 4.58
CA SER A 73 -7.61 -4.39 3.41
C SER A 73 -6.53 -5.42 3.06
N MET A 74 -5.35 -5.28 3.67
CA MET A 74 -4.23 -6.21 3.52
C MET A 74 -4.21 -7.30 4.61
N ALA A 75 -5.25 -7.37 5.46
CA ALA A 75 -5.33 -8.39 6.51
C ALA A 75 -5.27 -9.80 5.91
N PRO A 76 -4.47 -10.71 6.51
CA PRO A 76 -4.32 -12.08 6.03
C PRO A 76 -5.60 -12.91 6.25
N ALA A 77 -5.72 -14.02 5.52
CA ALA A 77 -6.73 -15.05 5.78
C ALA A 77 -6.40 -15.81 7.07
N SER A 78 -7.43 -16.36 7.72
CA SER A 78 -7.21 -17.28 8.82
C SER A 78 -6.65 -18.61 8.32
N ASP A 79 -5.87 -19.31 9.16
CA ASP A 79 -5.30 -20.61 8.85
C ASP A 79 -6.37 -21.62 8.41
N ARG A 80 -7.49 -21.62 9.11
CA ARG A 80 -8.63 -22.51 8.80
C ARG A 80 -9.18 -22.23 7.38
N GLU A 81 -9.31 -20.99 7.01
CA GLU A 81 -9.83 -20.60 5.70
C GLU A 81 -8.85 -20.98 4.59
N VAL A 82 -7.55 -20.69 4.79
CA VAL A 82 -6.50 -21.08 3.83
C VAL A 82 -6.47 -22.59 3.63
N LEU A 83 -6.46 -23.36 4.72
CA LEU A 83 -6.46 -24.83 4.64
C LEU A 83 -7.73 -25.38 3.96
N MET A 84 -8.88 -24.76 4.20
CA MET A 84 -10.12 -25.15 3.54
C MET A 84 -10.04 -24.94 2.02
N GLU A 85 -9.55 -23.79 1.57
CA GLU A 85 -9.42 -23.50 0.14
C GLU A 85 -8.29 -24.34 -0.51
N LEU A 86 -7.20 -24.63 0.20
CA LEU A 86 -6.15 -25.54 -0.29
C LEU A 86 -6.66 -26.97 -0.46
N ASN A 87 -7.43 -27.49 0.50
CA ASN A 87 -8.06 -28.82 0.38
C ASN A 87 -9.05 -28.85 -0.79
N ARG A 88 -9.82 -27.80 -1.00
CA ARG A 88 -10.70 -27.67 -2.17
C ARG A 88 -9.92 -27.70 -3.47
N LEU A 89 -8.84 -26.91 -3.55
CA LEU A 89 -7.95 -26.88 -4.71
C LEU A 89 -7.37 -28.26 -4.99
N TRP A 90 -6.91 -28.98 -3.93
CA TRP A 90 -6.41 -30.33 -4.04
C TRP A 90 -7.44 -31.28 -4.65
N ALA A 91 -8.69 -31.22 -4.19
CA ALA A 91 -9.77 -32.07 -4.69
C ALA A 91 -10.15 -31.78 -6.15
N LEU A 92 -9.90 -30.57 -6.65
CA LEU A 92 -10.27 -30.12 -8.00
C LEU A 92 -9.14 -30.22 -9.02
N THR A 93 -7.91 -30.51 -8.59
CA THR A 93 -6.74 -30.54 -9.47
C THR A 93 -6.12 -31.93 -9.54
N SER A 94 -5.43 -32.22 -10.63
CA SER A 94 -4.60 -33.40 -10.76
C SER A 94 -3.25 -33.18 -10.06
N HIS A 95 -2.78 -34.18 -9.35
CA HIS A 95 -1.52 -34.14 -8.61
C HIS A 95 -0.83 -35.52 -8.66
N LYS A 96 0.46 -35.56 -8.35
CA LYS A 96 1.16 -36.84 -8.16
C LYS A 96 0.62 -37.52 -6.93
N SER A 97 0.55 -38.87 -6.99
CA SER A 97 0.19 -39.67 -5.81
C SER A 97 1.13 -39.33 -4.65
N GLN A 98 0.54 -38.95 -3.53
CA GLN A 98 1.25 -38.59 -2.30
C GLN A 98 0.61 -39.39 -1.14
N SER A 99 1.43 -39.75 -0.16
CA SER A 99 0.92 -40.29 1.10
C SER A 99 0.23 -39.19 1.92
N ALA A 100 -0.64 -39.55 2.84
CA ALA A 100 -1.32 -38.56 3.69
C ALA A 100 -0.34 -37.63 4.46
N PRO A 101 0.77 -38.10 5.04
CA PRO A 101 1.74 -37.25 5.68
C PRO A 101 2.44 -36.25 4.71
N GLU A 102 2.71 -36.68 3.48
CA GLU A 102 3.32 -35.78 2.46
C GLU A 102 2.35 -34.68 2.03
N LEU A 103 1.06 -35.03 1.94
CA LEU A 103 0.02 -34.04 1.66
C LEU A 103 -0.07 -33.01 2.79
N ASP A 104 -0.12 -33.45 4.05
CA ASP A 104 -0.17 -32.54 5.20
C ASP A 104 0.99 -31.56 5.22
N ILE A 105 2.22 -32.04 5.01
CA ILE A 105 3.42 -31.20 4.90
C ILE A 105 3.29 -30.20 3.73
N THR A 106 2.76 -30.64 2.60
CA THR A 106 2.56 -29.79 1.44
C THR A 106 1.56 -28.66 1.75
N LEU A 107 0.41 -29.00 2.31
CA LEU A 107 -0.63 -28.03 2.67
C LEU A 107 -0.14 -27.03 3.72
N GLU A 108 0.59 -27.50 4.74
CA GLU A 108 1.20 -26.65 5.75
C GLU A 108 2.19 -25.67 5.13
N ALA A 109 3.10 -26.14 4.27
CA ALA A 109 4.10 -25.30 3.60
C ALA A 109 3.47 -24.21 2.70
N TYR A 110 2.35 -24.52 2.03
CA TYR A 110 1.61 -23.54 1.26
C TYR A 110 0.88 -22.56 2.18
N SER A 111 0.22 -23.06 3.24
CA SER A 111 -0.50 -22.25 4.22
C SER A 111 0.42 -21.20 4.85
N GLU A 112 1.59 -21.60 5.32
CA GLU A 112 2.60 -20.69 5.89
C GLU A 112 2.98 -19.53 4.93
N LYS A 113 3.18 -19.85 3.66
CA LYS A 113 3.52 -18.85 2.66
C LYS A 113 2.35 -17.92 2.33
N LEU A 114 1.13 -18.42 2.37
CA LEU A 114 -0.07 -17.65 2.04
C LEU A 114 -0.47 -16.65 3.14
N LYS A 115 -0.06 -16.86 4.39
CA LYS A 115 -0.30 -15.94 5.52
C LYS A 115 0.25 -14.54 5.32
N SER A 116 1.21 -14.34 4.43
CA SER A 116 1.80 -13.02 4.15
C SER A 116 0.99 -12.17 3.17
N TYR A 117 -0.09 -12.73 2.60
CA TYR A 117 -0.88 -12.06 1.57
C TYR A 117 -2.30 -11.73 2.03
N PRO A 118 -2.94 -10.72 1.41
CA PRO A 118 -4.32 -10.36 1.74
C PRO A 118 -5.29 -11.51 1.52
N ARG A 119 -6.23 -11.65 2.47
CA ARG A 119 -7.25 -12.71 2.49
C ARG A 119 -7.98 -12.86 1.15
N ASP A 120 -8.50 -11.77 0.61
CA ASP A 120 -9.27 -11.76 -0.62
C ASP A 120 -8.43 -12.21 -1.82
N ALA A 121 -7.19 -11.72 -1.95
CA ALA A 121 -6.28 -12.13 -3.02
C ALA A 121 -5.93 -13.62 -2.94
N VAL A 122 -5.72 -14.15 -1.74
CA VAL A 122 -5.44 -15.59 -1.51
C VAL A 122 -6.64 -16.43 -1.89
N VAL A 123 -7.80 -16.16 -1.29
CA VAL A 123 -9.02 -16.94 -1.48
C VAL A 123 -9.46 -16.94 -2.95
N GLU A 124 -9.44 -15.79 -3.59
CA GLU A 124 -9.80 -15.66 -5.00
C GLU A 124 -8.83 -16.44 -5.90
N THR A 125 -7.52 -16.32 -5.67
CA THR A 125 -6.51 -17.04 -6.45
C THR A 125 -6.66 -18.55 -6.30
N LEU A 126 -6.86 -19.06 -5.08
CA LEU A 126 -7.03 -20.50 -4.85
C LEU A 126 -8.31 -21.03 -5.50
N ARG A 127 -9.38 -20.23 -5.58
CA ARG A 127 -10.64 -20.62 -6.24
C ARG A 127 -10.55 -20.62 -7.75
N GLU A 128 -9.80 -19.71 -8.33
CA GLU A 128 -9.61 -19.60 -9.78
C GLU A 128 -8.54 -20.56 -10.33
N ALA A 129 -7.61 -21.03 -9.50
CA ALA A 129 -6.52 -21.88 -9.93
C ALA A 129 -6.96 -23.14 -10.70
N PRO A 130 -8.03 -23.87 -10.30
CA PRO A 130 -8.50 -25.04 -11.05
C PRO A 130 -9.06 -24.70 -12.45
N GLU A 131 -9.51 -23.44 -12.67
CA GLU A 131 -10.00 -22.99 -13.96
C GLU A 131 -8.84 -22.64 -14.92
N LEU A 132 -7.69 -22.27 -14.36
CA LEU A 132 -6.49 -21.92 -15.13
C LEU A 132 -5.65 -23.14 -15.50
N SER A 133 -5.63 -24.17 -14.66
CA SER A 133 -4.85 -25.39 -14.85
C SER A 133 -5.52 -26.59 -14.20
N GLN A 134 -5.50 -27.75 -14.90
CA GLN A 134 -5.93 -29.02 -14.31
C GLN A 134 -4.93 -29.60 -13.29
N TRP A 135 -3.69 -29.06 -13.23
CA TRP A 135 -2.63 -29.53 -12.35
C TRP A 135 -2.54 -28.70 -11.09
N TRP A 136 -2.12 -29.31 -9.99
CA TRP A 136 -1.76 -28.62 -8.76
C TRP A 136 -0.73 -27.54 -9.06
N PRO A 137 -1.03 -26.26 -8.74
CA PRO A 137 -0.14 -25.14 -9.07
C PRO A 137 1.12 -25.17 -8.23
N THR A 138 2.23 -24.79 -8.85
CA THR A 138 3.46 -24.54 -8.11
C THR A 138 3.34 -23.27 -7.27
N TRP A 139 4.16 -23.17 -6.21
CA TRP A 139 4.21 -21.95 -5.41
C TRP A 139 4.48 -20.69 -6.26
N LYS A 140 5.35 -20.80 -7.27
CA LYS A 140 5.67 -19.69 -8.16
C LYS A 140 4.46 -19.17 -8.93
N GLU A 141 3.62 -20.06 -9.41
CA GLU A 141 2.38 -19.72 -10.12
C GLU A 141 1.39 -19.03 -9.20
N LEU A 142 1.08 -19.61 -8.04
CA LEU A 142 0.18 -18.99 -7.05
C LEU A 142 0.69 -17.62 -6.60
N LYS A 143 1.97 -17.53 -6.26
CA LYS A 143 2.60 -16.26 -5.86
C LYS A 143 2.42 -15.19 -6.93
N THR A 144 2.67 -15.53 -8.20
CA THR A 144 2.56 -14.57 -9.31
C THR A 144 1.13 -14.04 -9.45
N GLU A 145 0.11 -14.90 -9.33
CA GLU A 145 -1.29 -14.48 -9.44
C GLU A 145 -1.73 -13.65 -8.23
N ILE A 146 -1.36 -14.04 -7.02
CA ILE A 146 -1.64 -13.27 -5.80
C ILE A 146 -0.99 -11.87 -5.88
N GLU A 147 0.29 -11.82 -6.26
CA GLU A 147 1.01 -10.55 -6.38
C GLU A 147 0.40 -9.62 -7.44
N LYS A 148 -0.14 -10.16 -8.53
CA LYS A 148 -0.89 -9.37 -9.52
C LYS A 148 -2.13 -8.72 -8.88
N LYS A 149 -2.88 -9.49 -8.08
CA LYS A 149 -4.13 -9.02 -7.43
C LYS A 149 -3.87 -7.95 -6.36
N CYS A 150 -2.80 -8.07 -5.59
CA CYS A 150 -2.50 -7.11 -4.51
C CYS A 150 -1.54 -5.99 -4.90
N ARG A 151 -0.90 -6.05 -6.08
CA ARG A 151 0.14 -5.09 -6.50
C ARG A 151 -0.26 -3.62 -6.36
N ARG A 152 -1.46 -3.26 -6.81
CA ARG A 152 -1.94 -1.87 -6.73
C ARG A 152 -2.02 -1.38 -5.29
N ARG A 153 -2.51 -2.22 -4.38
CA ARG A 153 -2.62 -1.90 -2.96
C ARG A 153 -1.26 -1.72 -2.31
N VAL A 154 -0.31 -2.61 -2.62
CA VAL A 154 1.08 -2.52 -2.14
C VAL A 154 1.72 -1.21 -2.59
N LEU A 155 1.66 -0.90 -3.89
CA LEU A 155 2.22 0.35 -4.43
C LEU A 155 1.54 1.61 -3.86
N ALA A 156 0.24 1.54 -3.58
CA ALA A 156 -0.49 2.63 -2.95
C ALA A 156 -0.04 2.84 -1.49
N LEU A 157 0.11 1.77 -0.72
CA LEU A 157 0.65 1.82 0.66
C LEU A 157 2.05 2.43 0.68
N GLU A 158 2.96 1.97 -0.19
CA GLU A 158 4.32 2.52 -0.32
C GLU A 158 4.32 4.03 -0.64
N ALA A 159 3.37 4.49 -1.46
CA ALA A 159 3.24 5.92 -1.76
C ALA A 159 2.78 6.73 -0.55
N LEU A 160 1.79 6.21 0.20
CA LEU A 160 1.29 6.84 1.41
C LEU A 160 2.35 6.88 2.51
N GLU A 161 3.08 5.79 2.73
CA GLU A 161 4.19 5.70 3.70
C GLU A 161 5.29 6.71 3.39
N ARG A 162 5.70 6.81 2.12
CA ARG A 162 6.68 7.82 1.70
C ARG A 162 6.19 9.23 2.04
N LYS A 163 4.91 9.50 1.85
CA LYS A 163 4.34 10.82 2.12
C LYS A 163 4.27 11.12 3.62
N ILE A 164 3.89 10.15 4.45
CA ILE A 164 3.92 10.26 5.92
C ILE A 164 5.35 10.61 6.38
N ASN A 165 6.34 9.89 5.87
CA ASN A 165 7.75 10.14 6.19
C ASN A 165 8.24 11.54 5.76
N GLU A 166 7.75 12.07 4.62
CA GLU A 166 8.03 13.44 4.20
C GLU A 166 7.48 14.48 5.20
N PHE A 167 6.25 14.29 5.70
CA PHE A 167 5.66 15.18 6.70
C PHE A 167 6.45 15.15 8.00
N SER A 168 6.74 13.98 8.53
CA SER A 168 7.54 13.80 9.76
C SER A 168 8.93 14.43 9.66
N SER A 169 9.58 14.27 8.49
CA SER A 169 10.89 14.89 8.24
C SER A 169 10.83 16.43 8.18
N LYS A 170 9.76 17.00 7.63
CA LYS A 170 9.56 18.46 7.58
C LYS A 170 9.31 19.02 8.98
N GLU A 171 8.52 18.34 9.78
CA GLU A 171 8.22 18.74 11.17
C GLU A 171 9.49 18.73 12.03
N THR A 172 10.29 17.67 11.94
CA THR A 172 11.57 17.59 12.64
C THR A 172 12.52 18.75 12.27
N LYS A 173 12.65 19.03 10.97
CA LYS A 173 13.47 20.15 10.50
C LYS A 173 12.95 21.51 10.96
N PHE A 174 11.64 21.68 11.04
CA PHE A 174 11.02 22.90 11.56
C PHE A 174 11.31 23.09 13.04
N LEU A 175 11.13 22.05 13.85
CA LEU A 175 11.42 22.08 15.30
C LEU A 175 12.90 22.35 15.57
N ASP A 176 13.81 21.75 14.81
CA ASP A 176 15.25 22.01 14.94
C ASP A 176 15.60 23.45 14.59
N ARG A 177 14.97 24.02 13.56
CA ARG A 177 15.14 25.41 13.19
C ARG A 177 14.63 26.35 14.27
N TYR A 178 13.45 26.06 14.81
CA TYR A 178 12.86 26.83 15.90
C TYR A 178 13.73 26.78 17.16
N ARG A 179 14.24 25.61 17.56
CA ARG A 179 15.16 25.44 18.68
C ARG A 179 16.44 26.25 18.50
N ARG A 180 17.03 26.26 17.30
CA ARG A 180 18.22 27.06 17.01
C ARG A 180 17.95 28.58 17.09
N MET A 181 16.76 29.02 16.66
CA MET A 181 16.37 30.43 16.76
C MET A 181 16.10 30.85 18.22
N SER A 182 15.47 30.00 19.01
CA SER A 182 15.16 30.24 20.42
C SER A 182 16.41 30.27 21.30
N ASN A 183 17.42 29.47 20.96
CA ASN A 183 18.70 29.41 21.69
C ASN A 183 19.74 30.42 21.21
N ARG A 184 19.40 31.35 20.30
CA ARG A 184 20.30 32.42 19.94
C ARG A 184 20.48 33.32 21.14
N PRO A 185 21.71 33.50 21.66
CA PRO A 185 21.96 34.46 22.76
C PRO A 185 21.46 35.82 22.31
N LYS A 186 20.65 36.47 23.13
CA LYS A 186 20.28 37.85 22.96
C LYS A 186 21.58 38.68 23.07
N THR A 187 22.30 38.79 21.96
CA THR A 187 23.47 39.68 21.90
C THR A 187 22.98 41.08 22.16
N GLY A 188 23.31 41.55 23.34
CA GLY A 188 23.51 42.91 23.74
C GLY A 188 22.58 43.98 23.20
N GLN A 189 21.66 44.40 24.04
CA GLN A 189 21.26 45.80 24.04
C GLN A 189 22.53 46.64 24.32
N GLY A 190 23.24 47.01 23.27
CA GLY A 190 24.05 48.21 23.27
C GLY A 190 23.08 49.38 23.20
N GLY A 191 22.67 49.87 24.34
CA GLY A 191 21.98 51.15 24.43
C GLY A 191 22.88 52.22 23.83
N PRO A 192 22.34 53.23 23.11
CA PRO A 192 23.11 54.34 22.64
C PRO A 192 23.56 55.14 23.90
N ASP A 193 24.89 55.25 24.08
CA ASP A 193 25.51 56.20 25.02
C ASP A 193 25.11 57.60 24.56
N TYR A 194 24.17 58.19 25.25
CA TYR A 194 23.91 59.61 25.17
C TYR A 194 25.05 60.30 25.87
N LEU A 195 26.04 60.76 25.12
CA LEU A 195 27.03 61.77 25.54
C LEU A 195 26.28 63.03 25.92
N GLU A 196 26.14 63.26 27.21
CA GLU A 196 25.77 64.55 27.84
C GLU A 196 26.84 65.56 27.51
N THR A 197 26.66 66.40 26.47
CA THR A 197 27.45 67.54 26.25
C THR A 197 27.00 68.66 27.21
N SER A 198 27.69 68.72 28.34
CA SER A 198 27.63 69.94 29.22
C SER A 198 28.00 71.15 28.44
N ARG A 199 27.05 72.04 28.21
CA ARG A 199 27.32 73.43 27.85
C ARG A 199 27.78 74.17 29.10
N GLN A 200 29.03 74.56 29.13
CA GLN A 200 29.49 75.62 29.97
C GLN A 200 29.14 76.93 29.24
N ASP A 201 28.25 77.67 29.85
CA ASP A 201 28.11 79.11 29.58
C ASP A 201 29.17 79.80 30.42
N ASP A 202 30.06 80.55 29.78
CA ASP A 202 30.90 81.63 30.37
C ASP A 202 30.61 82.91 29.66
N ASP A 203 30.43 83.95 30.47
CA ASP A 203 30.19 85.39 30.28
C ASP A 203 30.61 86.08 29.00
#